data_cfe9d86f71d98af92abffac7c82df5f2
#
_entry.id   cfe9d86f71d98af92abffac7c82df5f2
#
_cell.length_a   1.000
_cell.length_b   1.000
_cell.length_c   1.000
_cell.angle_alpha   90.00
_cell.angle_beta   90.00
_cell.angle_gamma   90.00
#
_symmetry.space_group_name_H-M   'P 1'
#
loop_
_entity.id
_entity.type
_entity.pdbx_description
1 polymer ?
#
loop_
_entity_poly.entity_id
_entity_poly.type
_entity_poly.pdbx_seq_one_letter_code
_entity_poly.pdbx_strand_id
1 'polypeptide(L)' 'MYDLLRKRIERKTYKTKEEMQRMLDLYFYNDRITSEEYEELTNLLKEQE' A
#
# COMPACT_ATOMS: atom_id res chain seq x y z
N MET A 1 10.01 2.24 4.61
CA MET A 1 8.74 1.49 4.56
C MET A 1 7.92 1.79 3.31
N TYR A 2 7.83 3.04 2.92
CA TYR A 2 7.11 3.44 1.71
C TYR A 2 7.64 2.73 0.45
N ASP A 3 8.94 2.75 0.26
CA ASP A 3 9.54 2.14 -0.95
C ASP A 3 9.26 0.65 -1.04
N LEU A 4 9.29 -0.03 0.09
CA LEU A 4 9.02 -1.46 0.13
C LEU A 4 7.57 -1.75 -0.25
N LEU A 5 6.64 -0.97 0.28
CA LEU A 5 5.21 -1.13 -0.01
C LEU A 5 4.93 -0.81 -1.48
N ARG A 6 5.55 0.23 -2.00
CA ARG A 6 5.40 0.60 -3.40
C ARG A 6 5.86 -0.51 -4.33
N LYS A 7 7.03 -1.08 -4.05
CA LYS A 7 7.56 -2.19 -4.84
C LYS A 7 6.63 -3.40 -4.79
N ARG A 8 6.07 -3.66 -3.62
CA ARG A 8 5.14 -4.78 -3.45
C ARG A 8 3.91 -4.60 -4.33
N ILE A 9 3.39 -3.39 -4.40
CA ILE A 9 2.23 -3.10 -5.23
C ILE A 9 2.60 -3.18 -6.71
N GLU A 10 3.71 -2.58 -7.11
CA GLU A 10 4.16 -2.58 -8.51
C GLU A 10 4.42 -3.98 -9.04
N ARG A 11 4.96 -4.85 -8.20
CA ARG A 11 5.29 -6.22 -8.57
C ARG A 11 4.12 -7.17 -8.39
N LYS A 12 3.03 -6.70 -7.82
CA LYS A 12 1.83 -7.50 -7.55
C LYS A 12 2.15 -8.74 -6.72
N THR A 13 2.98 -8.57 -5.69
CA THR A 13 3.40 -9.67 -4.82
C THR A 13 2.43 -9.91 -3.68
N TYR A 14 1.33 -9.20 -3.64
CA TYR A 14 0.26 -9.41 -2.67
C TYR A 14 -0.72 -10.46 -3.19
N LYS A 15 -1.45 -11.10 -2.28
CA LYS A 15 -2.43 -12.13 -2.66
C LYS A 15 -3.69 -11.51 -3.24
N THR A 16 -4.27 -10.55 -2.53
CA THR A 16 -5.46 -9.83 -2.98
C THR A 16 -5.29 -8.35 -2.70
N LYS A 17 -6.03 -7.53 -3.45
CA LYS A 17 -6.01 -6.10 -3.22
C LYS A 17 -6.55 -5.75 -1.83
N GLU A 18 -7.52 -6.51 -1.35
CA GLU A 18 -8.08 -6.29 -0.02
C GLU A 18 -7.04 -6.50 1.06
N GLU A 19 -6.25 -7.55 0.95
CA GLU A 19 -5.17 -7.78 1.91
C GLU A 19 -4.13 -6.67 1.86
N MET A 20 -3.79 -6.24 0.67
CA MET A 20 -2.83 -5.16 0.52
C MET A 20 -3.37 -3.86 1.11
N GLN A 21 -4.65 -3.59 0.88
CA GLN A 21 -5.29 -2.40 1.43
C GLN A 21 -5.29 -2.43 2.96
N ARG A 22 -5.57 -3.57 3.56
CA ARG A 22 -5.50 -3.74 5.00
C ARG A 22 -4.09 -3.49 5.53
N MET A 23 -3.11 -3.97 4.80
CA MET A 23 -1.71 -3.75 5.18
C MET A 23 -1.38 -2.26 5.17
N LEU A 24 -1.82 -1.54 4.15
CA LEU A 24 -1.63 -0.09 4.08
C LEU A 24 -2.34 0.62 5.24
N ASP A 25 -3.57 0.22 5.53
CA ASP A 25 -4.33 0.79 6.64
C ASP A 25 -3.60 0.59 7.97
N LEU A 26 -3.07 -0.60 8.16
CA LEU A 26 -2.36 -0.93 9.39
C LEU A 26 -1.08 -0.13 9.54
N TYR A 27 -0.31 0.00 8.47
CA TYR A 27 0.91 0.80 8.50
C TYR A 27 0.61 2.27 8.75
N PHE A 28 -0.43 2.78 8.15
CA PHE A 28 -0.85 4.15 8.38
C PHE A 28 -1.28 4.36 9.83
N TYR A 29 -2.06 3.42 10.35
CA TYR A 29 -2.52 3.47 11.74
C TYR A 29 -1.35 3.48 12.72
N ASN A 30 -0.29 2.77 12.41
CA ASN A 30 0.90 2.68 13.26
C ASN A 30 1.96 3.75 12.94
N ASP A 31 1.59 4.77 12.19
CA ASP A 31 2.48 5.87 11.82
C ASP A 31 3.74 5.42 11.06
N ARG A 32 3.63 4.32 10.35
CA ARG A 32 4.74 3.81 9.52
C ARG A 32 4.82 4.52 8.19
N ILE A 33 3.72 5.06 7.73
CA ILE A 33 3.64 5.86 6.51
C ILE A 33 2.81 7.10 6.81
N THR A 34 3.04 8.15 6.02
CA THR A 34 2.28 9.40 6.17
C THR A 34 0.94 9.28 5.42
N SER A 35 0.04 10.23 5.68
CA SER A 35 -1.24 10.28 4.97
C SER A 35 -1.03 10.45 3.47
N GLU A 36 -0.04 11.22 3.06
CA GLU A 36 0.27 11.39 1.64
C GLU A 36 0.76 10.08 1.03
N GLU A 37 1.64 9.38 1.73
CA GLU A 37 2.13 8.09 1.27
C GLU A 37 1.01 7.06 1.20
N TYR A 38 0.15 7.06 2.20
CA TYR A 38 -0.99 6.16 2.23
C TYR A 38 -1.90 6.39 1.03
N GLU A 39 -2.22 7.64 0.75
CA GLU A 39 -3.07 7.99 -0.38
C GLU A 39 -2.43 7.59 -1.70
N GLU A 40 -1.15 7.88 -1.84
CA GLU A 40 -0.41 7.53 -3.06
C GLU A 40 -0.38 6.02 -3.29
N LEU A 41 -0.09 5.25 -2.24
CA LEU A 41 -0.05 3.80 -2.32
C LEU A 41 -1.44 3.22 -2.62
N THR A 42 -2.48 3.79 -2.01
CA THR A 42 -3.84 3.36 -2.26
C THR A 42 -4.23 3.59 -3.72
N ASN A 43 -3.88 4.74 -4.26
CA ASN A 43 -4.15 5.05 -5.67
C ASN A 43 -3.39 4.12 -6.60
N LEU A 44 -2.13 3.85 -6.28
CA LEU A 44 -1.31 2.94 -7.06
C LEU A 44 -1.93 1.54 -7.07
N LEU A 45 -2.41 1.09 -5.93
CA LEU A 45 -3.06 -0.22 -5.82
C LEU A 45 -4.33 -0.29 -6.66
N LYS A 46 -5.12 0.78 -6.67
CA LYS A 46 -6.34 0.82 -7.48
C LYS A 46 -6.05 0.77 -8.98
N GLU A 47 -4.91 1.31 -9.40
CA GLU A 47 -4.51 1.28 -10.79
C GLU A 47 -4.02 -0.09 -11.25
N GLN A 48 -3.69 -0.95 -10.32
CA GLN A 48 -3.21 -2.31 -10.61
C GLN A 48 -4.39 -3.25 -10.81
N GLU A 49 -4.79 -3.48 -12.00
CA GLU A 49 -5.88 -4.43 -12.27
C GLU A 49 -5.44 -5.67 -13.02
#